data_f459020f795d4139648f5a7280b3752d
#
_entry.id   f459020f795d4139648f5a7280b3752d
#
_cell.length_a   1.000
_cell.length_b   1.000
_cell.length_c   1.000
_cell.angle_alpha   90.00
_cell.angle_beta   90.00
_cell.angle_gamma   90.00
#
_symmetry.space_group_name_H-M   'P 1'
#
loop_
_entity.id
_entity.type
_entity.pdbx_description
1 polymer ?
#
loop_
_entity_poly.entity_id
_entity_poly.type
_entity_poly.pdbx_seq_one_letter_code
_entity_poly.pdbx_strand_id
1 'polypeptide(L)'
;MNTKKYKKRKRRFQKFTLAILLFLTVFWLAPKIISTASDIVYTVFNSSSDLTTKYKAATPVKLNNHEVKNKLYSLSQKYPEFKTIYKNISDYPESLLVSLCNTPEMIDFVKEYPNADNKPHGNITEKELSEGIPLLKRWGYASYGNSDIGISGCAPTCLSMVISGLTDNRNITPYKVAKFAEKNGYYIEGTGTSWNIMTEGVSSFGITGIEIPLSKNSIFSHLENNE
;
A
#
# COMPACT_ATOMS: atom_id res chain seq x y z
N MET A 1 75.50 7.73 -1.09
CA MET A 1 74.09 8.11 -0.88
C MET A 1 73.20 6.85 -1.02
N ASN A 2 72.42 6.50 0.03
CA ASN A 2 71.87 5.16 0.23
C ASN A 2 70.65 4.89 -0.67
N THR A 3 70.87 4.30 -1.83
CA THR A 3 69.87 4.00 -2.89
C THR A 3 68.69 3.16 -2.43
N LYS A 4 68.88 2.29 -1.41
CA LYS A 4 67.81 1.50 -0.80
C LYS A 4 66.80 2.37 -0.04
N LYS A 5 67.24 3.41 0.66
CA LYS A 5 66.41 4.30 1.45
C LYS A 5 65.56 5.20 0.51
N TYR A 6 66.11 5.61 -0.64
CA TYR A 6 65.41 6.37 -1.66
C TYR A 6 64.31 5.56 -2.35
N LYS A 7 64.61 4.28 -2.76
CA LYS A 7 63.60 3.39 -3.36
C LYS A 7 62.45 3.08 -2.40
N LYS A 8 62.71 2.91 -1.09
CA LYS A 8 61.69 2.65 -0.07
C LYS A 8 60.77 3.89 0.12
N ARG A 9 61.33 5.11 0.09
CA ARG A 9 60.58 6.36 0.20
C ARG A 9 59.70 6.61 -1.02
N LYS A 10 60.23 6.34 -2.25
CA LYS A 10 59.48 6.46 -3.50
C LYS A 10 58.28 5.47 -3.56
N ARG A 11 58.48 4.22 -3.09
CA ARG A 11 57.37 3.24 -3.02
C ARG A 11 56.29 3.62 -1.99
N ARG A 12 56.66 4.23 -0.87
CA ARG A 12 55.70 4.73 0.12
C ARG A 12 54.91 5.92 -0.46
N PHE A 13 55.58 6.81 -1.14
CA PHE A 13 54.92 7.94 -1.77
C PHE A 13 53.95 7.49 -2.89
N GLN A 14 54.37 6.53 -3.71
CA GLN A 14 53.46 5.96 -4.74
C GLN A 14 52.25 5.24 -4.14
N LYS A 15 52.40 4.53 -3.04
CA LYS A 15 51.25 3.91 -2.34
C LYS A 15 50.32 4.96 -1.75
N PHE A 16 50.86 6.05 -1.23
CA PHE A 16 50.10 7.15 -0.66
C PHE A 16 49.32 7.93 -1.75
N THR A 17 49.96 8.21 -2.88
CA THR A 17 49.26 8.85 -4.03
C THR A 17 48.21 7.93 -4.62
N LEU A 18 48.45 6.61 -4.70
CA LEU A 18 47.46 5.66 -5.18
C LEU A 18 46.24 5.59 -4.22
N ALA A 19 46.50 5.61 -2.91
CA ALA A 19 45.40 5.62 -1.90
C ALA A 19 44.58 6.90 -1.96
N ILE A 20 45.20 8.06 -2.17
CA ILE A 20 44.48 9.33 -2.35
C ILE A 20 43.66 9.28 -3.65
N LEU A 21 44.18 8.81 -4.77
CA LEU A 21 43.46 8.66 -6.01
C LEU A 21 42.25 7.72 -5.86
N LEU A 22 42.44 6.58 -5.20
CA LEU A 22 41.35 5.65 -4.87
C LEU A 22 40.27 6.29 -4.00
N PHE A 23 40.66 7.06 -2.98
CA PHE A 23 39.73 7.78 -2.12
C PHE A 23 38.94 8.85 -2.89
N LEU A 24 39.61 9.61 -3.75
CA LEU A 24 38.96 10.61 -4.60
C LEU A 24 38.01 9.97 -5.61
N THR A 25 38.37 8.83 -6.21
CA THR A 25 37.47 8.12 -7.15
C THR A 25 36.25 7.57 -6.45
N VAL A 26 36.40 6.99 -5.25
CA VAL A 26 35.26 6.51 -4.44
C VAL A 26 34.37 7.68 -4.02
N PHE A 27 34.96 8.79 -3.57
CA PHE A 27 34.20 9.97 -3.16
C PHE A 27 33.46 10.62 -4.34
N TRP A 28 33.99 10.56 -5.54
CA TRP A 28 33.36 11.09 -6.74
C TRP A 28 32.31 10.17 -7.33
N LEU A 29 32.47 8.83 -7.17
CA LEU A 29 31.55 7.83 -7.69
C LEU A 29 30.40 7.52 -6.70
N ALA A 30 30.62 7.63 -5.40
CA ALA A 30 29.63 7.32 -4.38
C ALA A 30 28.29 8.08 -4.58
N PRO A 31 28.28 9.41 -4.81
CA PRO A 31 27.02 10.14 -5.06
C PRO A 31 26.28 9.66 -6.32
N LYS A 32 27.03 9.29 -7.37
CA LYS A 32 26.44 8.78 -8.62
C LYS A 32 25.84 7.38 -8.41
N ILE A 33 26.51 6.51 -7.67
CA ILE A 33 26.00 5.18 -7.35
C ILE A 33 24.76 5.28 -6.47
N ILE A 34 24.74 6.20 -5.49
CA ILE A 34 23.59 6.45 -4.62
C ILE A 34 22.42 7.00 -5.42
N SER A 35 22.64 7.98 -6.32
CA SER A 35 21.57 8.51 -7.17
C SER A 35 21.01 7.44 -8.10
N THR A 36 21.87 6.65 -8.73
CA THR A 36 21.43 5.56 -9.63
C THR A 36 20.67 4.46 -8.84
N ALA A 37 21.09 4.14 -7.63
CA ALA A 37 20.36 3.20 -6.77
C ALA A 37 19.00 3.78 -6.35
N SER A 38 18.92 5.06 -6.00
CA SER A 38 17.66 5.76 -5.71
C SER A 38 16.73 5.78 -6.93
N ASP A 39 17.27 6.02 -8.13
CA ASP A 39 16.49 6.02 -9.38
C ASP A 39 15.99 4.61 -9.72
N ILE A 40 16.79 3.57 -9.46
CA ILE A 40 16.37 2.18 -9.65
C ILE A 40 15.30 1.82 -8.65
N VAL A 41 15.45 2.16 -7.37
CA VAL A 41 14.45 1.95 -6.32
C VAL A 41 13.17 2.70 -6.67
N TYR A 42 13.27 3.98 -7.07
CA TYR A 42 12.12 4.77 -7.52
C TYR A 42 11.45 4.17 -8.76
N THR A 43 12.21 3.67 -9.72
CA THR A 43 11.70 3.01 -10.93
C THR A 43 11.06 1.66 -10.61
N VAL A 44 11.64 0.87 -9.71
CA VAL A 44 11.05 -0.41 -9.25
C VAL A 44 9.78 -0.17 -8.44
N PHE A 45 9.76 0.83 -7.55
CA PHE A 45 8.54 1.21 -6.83
C PHE A 45 7.47 1.79 -7.74
N ASN A 46 7.84 2.53 -8.78
CA ASN A 46 6.88 3.07 -9.77
C ASN A 46 6.52 2.07 -10.88
N SER A 47 7.27 1.00 -11.08
CA SER A 47 6.89 -0.07 -12.02
C SER A 47 5.72 -0.93 -11.52
N SER A 48 5.39 -0.87 -10.22
CA SER A 48 4.10 -1.36 -9.73
C SER A 48 2.90 -0.53 -10.21
N SER A 49 3.16 0.63 -10.84
CA SER A 49 2.15 1.48 -11.47
C SER A 49 1.69 1.01 -12.86
N ASP A 50 2.19 -0.11 -13.35
CA ASP A 50 1.86 -0.59 -14.70
C ASP A 50 0.40 -1.03 -14.85
N LEU A 51 -0.23 -1.46 -13.75
CA LEU A 51 -1.66 -1.78 -13.73
C LEU A 51 -2.54 -0.52 -13.81
N THR A 52 -2.15 0.58 -13.16
CA THR A 52 -2.88 1.86 -13.23
C THR A 52 -2.81 2.47 -14.61
N THR A 53 -1.67 2.35 -15.30
CA THR A 53 -1.52 2.80 -16.68
C THR A 53 -2.30 1.92 -17.66
N LYS A 54 -2.41 0.61 -17.41
CA LYS A 54 -3.16 -0.31 -18.26
C LYS A 54 -4.64 0.06 -18.35
N TYR A 55 -5.27 0.37 -17.23
CA TYR A 55 -6.71 0.63 -17.16
C TYR A 55 -7.08 2.12 -17.17
N LYS A 56 -6.13 3.04 -17.12
CA LYS A 56 -6.35 4.49 -16.99
C LYS A 56 -7.39 4.78 -15.92
N ALA A 57 -7.06 4.47 -14.67
CA ALA A 57 -7.93 4.75 -13.53
C ALA A 57 -8.47 6.18 -13.61
N ALA A 58 -9.77 6.31 -13.71
CA ALA A 58 -10.43 7.60 -13.77
C ALA A 58 -10.62 8.16 -12.36
N THR A 59 -10.81 9.48 -12.25
CA THR A 59 -11.30 10.08 -11.01
C THR A 59 -12.58 9.37 -10.58
N PRO A 60 -12.68 8.90 -9.31
CA PRO A 60 -13.85 8.19 -8.85
C PRO A 60 -15.12 9.03 -9.05
N VAL A 61 -16.15 8.45 -9.65
CA VAL A 61 -17.42 9.11 -9.90
C VAL A 61 -18.56 8.26 -9.34
N LYS A 62 -19.62 8.92 -8.91
CA LYS A 62 -20.85 8.25 -8.53
C LYS A 62 -21.56 7.81 -9.83
N LEU A 63 -21.74 6.49 -9.98
CA LEU A 63 -22.39 5.89 -11.15
C LEU A 63 -23.72 5.26 -10.74
N ASN A 64 -24.73 5.43 -11.56
CA ASN A 64 -25.96 4.66 -11.46
C ASN A 64 -25.84 3.32 -12.23
N ASN A 65 -26.82 2.44 -12.05
CA ASN A 65 -26.81 1.09 -12.64
C ASN A 65 -26.65 1.08 -14.17
N HIS A 66 -27.25 2.03 -14.86
CA HIS A 66 -27.14 2.13 -16.32
C HIS A 66 -25.72 2.54 -16.73
N GLU A 67 -25.13 3.49 -16.05
CA GLU A 67 -23.76 3.96 -16.30
C GLU A 67 -22.73 2.87 -15.99
N VAL A 68 -22.91 2.13 -14.89
CA VAL A 68 -22.08 0.96 -14.54
C VAL A 68 -22.13 -0.07 -15.67
N LYS A 69 -23.34 -0.43 -16.14
CA LYS A 69 -23.50 -1.40 -17.22
C LYS A 69 -22.80 -0.96 -18.50
N ASN A 70 -22.97 0.30 -18.88
CA ASN A 70 -22.33 0.86 -20.09
C ASN A 70 -20.80 0.88 -19.96
N LYS A 71 -20.29 1.27 -18.80
CA LYS A 71 -18.85 1.32 -18.56
C LYS A 71 -18.23 -0.09 -18.54
N LEU A 72 -18.87 -1.06 -17.89
CA LEU A 72 -18.46 -2.46 -17.92
C LEU A 72 -18.52 -3.05 -19.33
N TYR A 73 -19.56 -2.70 -20.13
CA TYR A 73 -19.61 -3.08 -21.54
C TYR A 73 -18.38 -2.55 -22.29
N SER A 74 -18.08 -1.28 -22.17
CA SER A 74 -16.93 -0.65 -22.83
C SER A 74 -15.61 -1.29 -22.40
N LEU A 75 -15.44 -1.58 -21.09
CA LEU A 75 -14.28 -2.29 -20.58
C LEU A 75 -14.19 -3.71 -21.13
N SER A 76 -15.31 -4.42 -21.24
CA SER A 76 -15.36 -5.79 -21.78
C SER A 76 -15.01 -5.89 -23.25
N GLN A 77 -15.24 -4.81 -24.03
CA GLN A 77 -14.81 -4.77 -25.42
C GLN A 77 -13.30 -4.59 -25.56
N LYS A 78 -12.71 -3.88 -24.60
CA LYS A 78 -11.28 -3.53 -24.63
C LYS A 78 -10.41 -4.56 -23.89
N TYR A 79 -10.92 -5.12 -22.80
CA TYR A 79 -10.21 -6.02 -21.90
C TYR A 79 -11.01 -7.32 -21.72
N PRO A 80 -10.52 -8.45 -22.27
CA PRO A 80 -11.24 -9.74 -22.25
C PRO A 80 -11.63 -10.22 -20.84
N GLU A 81 -10.85 -9.87 -19.81
CA GLU A 81 -11.08 -10.23 -18.42
C GLU A 81 -12.39 -9.67 -17.84
N PHE A 82 -12.91 -8.57 -18.38
CA PHE A 82 -14.19 -7.98 -17.97
C PHE A 82 -15.42 -8.68 -18.57
N LYS A 83 -15.25 -9.53 -19.60
CA LYS A 83 -16.37 -10.17 -20.28
C LYS A 83 -17.22 -11.04 -19.37
N THR A 84 -16.57 -11.78 -18.47
CA THR A 84 -17.27 -12.69 -17.54
C THR A 84 -18.10 -11.88 -16.56
N ILE A 85 -17.55 -10.79 -15.99
CA ILE A 85 -18.28 -9.92 -15.06
C ILE A 85 -19.45 -9.25 -15.77
N TYR A 86 -19.25 -8.70 -16.98
CA TYR A 86 -20.33 -8.07 -17.74
C TYR A 86 -21.48 -9.05 -18.07
N LYS A 87 -21.16 -10.31 -18.39
CA LYS A 87 -22.18 -11.33 -18.67
C LYS A 87 -23.00 -11.75 -17.45
N ASN A 88 -22.37 -11.73 -16.27
CA ASN A 88 -22.95 -12.19 -15.01
C ASN A 88 -23.10 -11.04 -14.00
N ILE A 89 -23.49 -9.87 -14.49
CA ILE A 89 -23.53 -8.62 -13.69
C ILE A 89 -24.42 -8.74 -12.43
N SER A 90 -25.45 -9.61 -12.49
CA SER A 90 -26.35 -9.89 -11.37
C SER A 90 -25.71 -10.64 -10.20
N ASP A 91 -24.55 -11.27 -10.40
CA ASP A 91 -23.88 -12.07 -9.39
C ASP A 91 -23.02 -11.20 -8.46
N TYR A 92 -22.97 -9.89 -8.71
CA TYR A 92 -22.12 -8.94 -8.01
C TYR A 92 -22.91 -7.83 -7.34
N PRO A 93 -22.54 -7.40 -6.11
CA PRO A 93 -23.11 -6.21 -5.50
C PRO A 93 -22.87 -4.96 -6.37
N GLU A 94 -23.86 -4.08 -6.43
CA GLU A 94 -23.76 -2.84 -7.20
C GLU A 94 -22.57 -1.98 -6.76
N SER A 95 -22.35 -1.85 -5.46
CA SER A 95 -21.22 -1.11 -4.88
C SER A 95 -19.85 -1.65 -5.33
N LEU A 96 -19.73 -2.97 -5.48
CA LEU A 96 -18.51 -3.61 -5.98
C LEU A 96 -18.31 -3.29 -7.47
N LEU A 97 -19.36 -3.30 -8.25
CA LEU A 97 -19.30 -2.95 -9.69
C LEU A 97 -18.97 -1.47 -9.90
N VAL A 98 -19.52 -0.58 -9.08
CA VAL A 98 -19.17 0.85 -9.08
C VAL A 98 -17.68 1.02 -8.75
N SER A 99 -17.18 0.32 -7.73
CA SER A 99 -15.75 0.32 -7.35
C SER A 99 -14.87 -0.20 -8.48
N LEU A 100 -15.24 -1.31 -9.12
CA LEU A 100 -14.52 -1.84 -10.28
C LEU A 100 -14.51 -0.87 -11.46
N CYS A 101 -15.61 -0.17 -11.71
CA CYS A 101 -15.67 0.85 -12.75
C CYS A 101 -14.75 2.04 -12.48
N ASN A 102 -14.56 2.40 -11.22
CA ASN A 102 -13.66 3.48 -10.80
C ASN A 102 -12.21 3.02 -10.65
N THR A 103 -11.99 1.75 -10.30
CA THR A 103 -10.68 1.15 -10.05
C THR A 103 -10.60 -0.21 -10.78
N PRO A 104 -10.37 -0.20 -12.10
CA PRO A 104 -10.34 -1.43 -12.91
C PRO A 104 -9.30 -2.46 -12.48
N GLU A 105 -8.27 -2.05 -11.73
CA GLU A 105 -7.23 -2.89 -11.14
C GLU A 105 -7.80 -3.92 -10.15
N MET A 106 -9.01 -3.71 -9.62
CA MET A 106 -9.72 -4.65 -8.75
C MET A 106 -10.24 -5.91 -9.49
N ILE A 107 -10.01 -6.02 -10.79
CA ILE A 107 -10.59 -7.07 -11.64
C ILE A 107 -10.40 -8.49 -11.08
N ASP A 108 -9.22 -8.82 -10.55
CA ASP A 108 -8.93 -10.15 -10.02
C ASP A 108 -9.68 -10.43 -8.71
N PHE A 109 -9.86 -9.42 -7.87
CA PHE A 109 -10.70 -9.51 -6.68
C PHE A 109 -12.16 -9.71 -7.06
N VAL A 110 -12.67 -8.90 -8.00
CA VAL A 110 -14.08 -8.94 -8.41
C VAL A 110 -14.43 -10.25 -9.10
N LYS A 111 -13.56 -10.79 -9.95
CA LYS A 111 -13.80 -12.09 -10.63
C LYS A 111 -14.00 -13.26 -9.67
N GLU A 112 -13.31 -13.26 -8.54
CA GLU A 112 -13.40 -14.34 -7.55
C GLU A 112 -14.58 -14.17 -6.59
N TYR A 113 -15.15 -12.96 -6.51
CA TYR A 113 -16.18 -12.59 -5.55
C TYR A 113 -17.36 -13.58 -5.45
N PRO A 114 -17.99 -14.04 -6.55
CA PRO A 114 -19.12 -14.97 -6.46
C PRO A 114 -18.78 -16.34 -5.87
N ASN A 115 -17.51 -16.73 -5.89
CA ASN A 115 -17.04 -18.04 -5.42
C ASN A 115 -16.18 -17.92 -4.15
N ALA A 116 -16.09 -16.74 -3.57
CA ALA A 116 -15.30 -16.52 -2.38
C ALA A 116 -15.96 -17.17 -1.15
N ASP A 117 -15.16 -17.71 -0.24
CA ASP A 117 -15.67 -18.37 0.96
C ASP A 117 -16.11 -17.43 2.10
N ASN A 118 -15.95 -16.11 1.92
CA ASN A 118 -16.31 -15.04 2.86
C ASN A 118 -15.66 -15.17 4.25
N LYS A 119 -14.58 -15.96 4.36
CA LYS A 119 -13.86 -16.17 5.61
C LYS A 119 -12.53 -15.42 5.65
N PRO A 120 -12.12 -14.97 6.83
CA PRO A 120 -10.78 -14.39 7.01
C PRO A 120 -9.72 -15.50 6.99
N HIS A 121 -8.60 -15.27 6.33
CA HIS A 121 -7.51 -16.23 6.23
C HIS A 121 -6.20 -15.71 6.81
N GLY A 122 -5.73 -16.37 7.87
CA GLY A 122 -4.41 -16.21 8.44
C GLY A 122 -4.12 -14.85 9.08
N ASN A 123 -2.87 -14.68 9.47
CA ASN A 123 -2.32 -13.46 10.06
C ASN A 123 -1.52 -12.67 9.01
N ILE A 124 -1.14 -11.45 9.35
CA ILE A 124 -0.27 -10.60 8.53
C ILE A 124 1.12 -11.25 8.45
N THR A 125 1.66 -11.35 7.25
CA THR A 125 3.02 -11.84 7.02
C THR A 125 4.04 -10.70 7.10
N GLU A 126 5.31 -11.05 7.26
CA GLU A 126 6.40 -10.08 7.26
C GLU A 126 6.51 -9.31 5.94
N LYS A 127 6.27 -10.00 4.84
CA LYS A 127 6.22 -9.41 3.51
C LYS A 127 5.10 -8.37 3.40
N GLU A 128 3.92 -8.66 3.92
CA GLU A 128 2.78 -7.74 3.93
C GLU A 128 3.03 -6.50 4.80
N LEU A 129 3.81 -6.61 5.89
CA LEU A 129 4.22 -5.46 6.69
C LEU A 129 5.19 -4.55 5.93
N SER A 130 6.14 -5.12 5.18
CA SER A 130 7.15 -4.35 4.44
C SER A 130 6.61 -3.72 3.16
N GLU A 131 5.66 -4.37 2.49
CA GLU A 131 5.09 -3.96 1.20
C GLU A 131 3.71 -3.31 1.31
N GLY A 132 3.16 -3.21 2.53
CA GLY A 132 1.77 -2.87 2.79
C GLY A 132 0.86 -4.10 2.73
N ILE A 133 -0.34 -3.98 3.33
CA ILE A 133 -1.32 -5.07 3.32
C ILE A 133 -2.10 -4.97 2.01
N PRO A 134 -1.95 -5.91 1.06
CA PRO A 134 -2.78 -5.90 -0.12
C PRO A 134 -4.24 -6.10 0.28
N LEU A 135 -5.13 -5.29 -0.26
CA LEU A 135 -6.60 -5.38 -0.14
C LEU A 135 -7.10 -6.70 -0.72
N LEU A 136 -6.73 -7.87 -0.20
CA LEU A 136 -6.92 -8.96 -1.10
C LEU A 136 -7.57 -10.14 -0.42
N LYS A 137 -7.93 -11.03 -1.17
CA LYS A 137 -8.41 -12.41 -1.07
C LYS A 137 -8.41 -13.05 0.32
N ARG A 138 -7.57 -12.57 1.25
CA ARG A 138 -7.47 -13.13 2.62
C ARG A 138 -8.51 -12.56 3.59
N TRP A 139 -8.88 -11.29 3.42
CA TRP A 139 -9.83 -10.62 4.33
C TRP A 139 -10.93 -9.86 3.58
N GLY A 140 -10.69 -9.51 2.32
CA GLY A 140 -11.57 -8.63 1.55
C GLY A 140 -12.99 -9.16 1.39
N TYR A 141 -13.17 -10.46 1.29
CA TYR A 141 -14.49 -11.09 1.18
C TYR A 141 -15.19 -11.31 2.53
N ALA A 142 -14.48 -11.13 3.64
CA ALA A 142 -15.09 -11.29 4.96
C ALA A 142 -16.06 -10.14 5.26
N SER A 143 -17.18 -10.46 5.95
CA SER A 143 -18.24 -9.50 6.24
C SER A 143 -17.78 -8.34 7.10
N TYR A 144 -18.25 -7.13 6.76
CA TYR A 144 -18.12 -5.92 7.54
C TYR A 144 -19.41 -5.10 7.44
N GLY A 145 -20.19 -5.11 8.51
CA GLY A 145 -21.54 -4.57 8.52
C GLY A 145 -22.46 -5.27 7.50
N ASN A 146 -23.13 -4.49 6.70
CA ASN A 146 -24.01 -4.98 5.61
C ASN A 146 -23.24 -5.19 4.29
N SER A 147 -21.92 -5.20 4.33
CA SER A 147 -21.03 -5.33 3.16
C SER A 147 -19.87 -6.27 3.50
N ASP A 148 -18.76 -6.11 2.83
CA ASP A 148 -17.51 -6.80 3.10
C ASP A 148 -16.35 -5.81 3.26
N ILE A 149 -15.19 -6.33 3.72
CA ILE A 149 -14.00 -5.52 3.95
C ILE A 149 -13.47 -4.93 2.65
N GLY A 150 -13.56 -5.65 1.54
CA GLY A 150 -13.09 -5.18 0.24
C GLY A 150 -13.83 -3.96 -0.28
N ILE A 151 -15.10 -3.79 0.12
CA ILE A 151 -15.93 -2.66 -0.29
C ILE A 151 -15.91 -1.53 0.75
N SER A 152 -16.07 -1.88 2.04
CA SER A 152 -16.32 -0.90 3.12
C SER A 152 -15.21 -0.82 4.15
N GLY A 153 -14.18 -1.65 4.06
CA GLY A 153 -13.15 -1.84 5.09
C GLY A 153 -11.88 -1.02 4.91
N CYS A 154 -11.89 0.12 4.21
CA CYS A 154 -10.69 0.94 4.04
C CYS A 154 -10.09 1.38 5.40
N ALA A 155 -10.89 1.89 6.31
CA ALA A 155 -10.43 2.34 7.62
C ALA A 155 -9.90 1.18 8.50
N PRO A 156 -10.62 0.05 8.67
CA PRO A 156 -10.07 -1.11 9.35
C PRO A 156 -8.76 -1.63 8.75
N THR A 157 -8.63 -1.60 7.43
CA THR A 157 -7.41 -2.05 6.74
C THR A 157 -6.24 -1.11 7.03
N CYS A 158 -6.43 0.20 6.88
CA CYS A 158 -5.39 1.19 7.19
C CYS A 158 -4.96 1.11 8.67
N LEU A 159 -5.92 1.02 9.59
CA LEU A 159 -5.62 0.87 11.01
C LEU A 159 -4.87 -0.42 11.32
N SER A 160 -5.25 -1.53 10.71
CA SER A 160 -4.53 -2.80 10.84
C SER A 160 -3.06 -2.66 10.42
N MET A 161 -2.79 -1.96 9.31
CA MET A 161 -1.42 -1.69 8.85
C MET A 161 -0.64 -0.86 9.87
N VAL A 162 -1.20 0.24 10.33
CA VAL A 162 -0.55 1.15 11.30
C VAL A 162 -0.30 0.43 12.63
N ILE A 163 -1.34 -0.21 13.20
CA ILE A 163 -1.21 -0.90 14.49
C ILE A 163 -0.18 -2.03 14.39
N SER A 164 -0.24 -2.85 13.36
CA SER A 164 0.71 -3.95 13.18
C SER A 164 2.13 -3.46 12.95
N GLY A 165 2.31 -2.37 12.22
CA GLY A 165 3.60 -1.75 11.99
C GLY A 165 4.23 -1.15 13.26
N LEU A 166 3.42 -0.49 14.08
CA LEU A 166 3.89 0.15 15.33
C LEU A 166 4.11 -0.84 16.48
N THR A 167 3.34 -1.94 16.52
CA THR A 167 3.35 -2.88 17.67
C THR A 167 4.02 -4.22 17.34
N ASP A 168 4.40 -4.47 16.10
CA ASP A 168 4.84 -5.77 15.55
C ASP A 168 3.82 -6.91 15.83
N ASN A 169 2.56 -6.56 16.08
CA ASN A 169 1.51 -7.53 16.35
C ASN A 169 0.79 -7.95 15.07
N ARG A 170 1.31 -8.95 14.41
CA ARG A 170 0.78 -9.49 13.12
C ARG A 170 -0.60 -10.14 13.24
N ASN A 171 -1.12 -10.30 14.45
CA ASN A 171 -2.47 -10.79 14.67
C ASN A 171 -3.55 -9.71 14.49
N ILE A 172 -3.19 -8.44 14.44
CA ILE A 172 -4.14 -7.34 14.24
C ILE A 172 -4.44 -7.19 12.75
N THR A 173 -5.23 -8.12 12.23
CA THR A 173 -5.63 -8.17 10.82
C THR A 173 -6.76 -7.18 10.51
N PRO A 174 -6.96 -6.81 9.22
CA PRO A 174 -8.11 -6.01 8.79
C PRO A 174 -9.45 -6.55 9.32
N TYR A 175 -9.62 -7.87 9.31
CA TYR A 175 -10.81 -8.52 9.84
C TYR A 175 -11.00 -8.29 11.36
N LYS A 176 -9.94 -8.41 12.16
CA LYS A 176 -10.03 -8.17 13.61
C LYS A 176 -10.36 -6.72 13.93
N VAL A 177 -9.79 -5.76 13.18
CA VAL A 177 -10.12 -4.35 13.35
C VAL A 177 -11.55 -4.06 12.89
N ALA A 178 -12.02 -4.66 11.81
CA ALA A 178 -13.40 -4.56 11.34
C ALA A 178 -14.38 -5.09 12.40
N LYS A 179 -14.12 -6.28 12.98
CA LYS A 179 -14.97 -6.84 14.06
C LYS A 179 -14.90 -6.03 15.35
N PHE A 180 -13.76 -5.43 15.65
CA PHE A 180 -13.66 -4.46 16.75
C PHE A 180 -14.53 -3.23 16.50
N ALA A 181 -14.50 -2.68 15.27
CA ALA A 181 -15.32 -1.53 14.90
C ALA A 181 -16.83 -1.82 15.03
N GLU A 182 -17.29 -2.98 14.52
CA GLU A 182 -18.68 -3.40 14.68
C GLU A 182 -19.08 -3.53 16.16
N LYS A 183 -18.28 -4.24 16.94
CA LYS A 183 -18.57 -4.53 18.35
C LYS A 183 -18.62 -3.27 19.22
N ASN A 184 -17.82 -2.26 18.90
CA ASN A 184 -17.66 -1.05 19.73
C ASN A 184 -18.39 0.17 19.16
N GLY A 185 -19.27 -0.01 18.15
CA GLY A 185 -20.09 1.07 17.63
C GLY A 185 -19.36 2.04 16.71
N TYR A 186 -18.20 1.67 16.20
CA TYR A 186 -17.48 2.46 15.19
C TYR A 186 -17.94 2.17 13.75
N TYR A 187 -18.67 1.08 13.51
CA TYR A 187 -19.33 0.86 12.23
C TYR A 187 -20.67 1.60 12.20
N ILE A 188 -20.89 2.37 11.15
CA ILE A 188 -22.12 3.14 10.90
C ILE A 188 -22.71 2.68 9.58
N GLU A 189 -23.91 2.09 9.63
CA GLU A 189 -24.61 1.60 8.44
C GLU A 189 -24.78 2.72 7.38
N GLY A 190 -24.50 2.39 6.14
CA GLY A 190 -24.57 3.33 5.01
C GLY A 190 -23.44 4.37 4.95
N THR A 191 -22.60 4.47 6.00
CA THR A 191 -21.47 5.41 6.06
C THR A 191 -20.12 4.71 6.09
N GLY A 192 -20.05 3.54 6.73
CA GLY A 192 -18.82 2.78 6.93
C GLY A 192 -18.24 2.94 8.32
N THR A 193 -16.98 3.30 8.46
CA THR A 193 -16.29 3.39 9.75
C THR A 193 -16.24 4.83 10.26
N SER A 194 -16.64 5.05 11.52
CA SER A 194 -16.51 6.35 12.20
C SER A 194 -15.05 6.73 12.40
N TRP A 195 -14.72 8.01 12.18
CA TRP A 195 -13.39 8.56 12.41
C TRP A 195 -12.92 8.44 13.86
N ASN A 196 -13.84 8.37 14.84
CA ASN A 196 -13.49 8.22 16.25
C ASN A 196 -12.69 6.94 16.53
N ILE A 197 -12.76 5.94 15.66
CA ILE A 197 -11.90 4.75 15.79
C ILE A 197 -10.40 5.11 15.72
N MET A 198 -10.04 6.17 14.96
CA MET A 198 -8.66 6.61 14.76
C MET A 198 -8.07 7.29 16.00
N THR A 199 -8.90 7.84 16.87
CA THR A 199 -8.48 8.56 18.09
C THR A 199 -8.81 7.76 19.34
N GLU A 200 -10.07 7.41 19.54
CA GLU A 200 -10.54 6.70 20.73
C GLU A 200 -10.30 5.20 20.65
N GLY A 201 -10.69 4.59 19.53
CA GLY A 201 -10.65 3.14 19.33
C GLY A 201 -9.26 2.54 19.36
N VAL A 202 -8.26 3.23 18.82
CA VAL A 202 -6.88 2.73 18.72
C VAL A 202 -6.21 2.51 20.06
N SER A 203 -6.67 3.16 21.14
CA SER A 203 -6.18 2.94 22.51
C SER A 203 -6.33 1.48 22.95
N SER A 204 -7.36 0.78 22.47
CA SER A 204 -7.57 -0.65 22.74
C SER A 204 -6.50 -1.55 22.11
N PHE A 205 -5.70 -1.03 21.22
CA PHE A 205 -4.58 -1.73 20.58
C PHE A 205 -3.20 -1.27 21.08
N GLY A 206 -3.19 -0.45 22.15
CA GLY A 206 -1.95 0.00 22.79
C GLY A 206 -1.24 1.15 22.07
N ILE A 207 -1.91 1.86 21.16
CA ILE A 207 -1.40 3.06 20.51
C ILE A 207 -2.29 4.26 20.80
N THR A 208 -1.76 5.47 20.62
CA THR A 208 -2.50 6.72 20.77
C THR A 208 -2.72 7.36 19.41
N GLY A 209 -3.97 7.72 19.12
CA GLY A 209 -4.33 8.49 17.94
C GLY A 209 -4.63 9.93 18.32
N ILE A 210 -4.07 10.87 17.58
CA ILE A 210 -4.32 12.30 17.75
C ILE A 210 -4.76 12.91 16.42
N GLU A 211 -5.65 13.88 16.49
CA GLU A 211 -6.04 14.68 15.33
C GLU A 211 -5.10 15.88 15.21
N ILE A 212 -4.52 16.07 14.04
CA ILE A 212 -3.61 17.18 13.76
C ILE A 212 -4.15 18.04 12.61
N PRO A 213 -3.84 19.35 12.57
CA PRO A 213 -4.23 20.20 11.46
C PRO A 213 -3.65 19.68 10.13
N LEU A 214 -4.47 19.69 9.08
CA LEU A 214 -4.05 19.29 7.73
C LEU A 214 -3.19 20.40 7.11
N SER A 215 -1.94 20.49 7.56
CA SER A 215 -0.94 21.39 7.01
C SER A 215 0.40 20.67 6.86
N LYS A 216 1.18 21.08 5.86
CA LYS A 216 2.52 20.52 5.62
C LYS A 216 3.38 20.63 6.88
N ASN A 217 3.41 21.80 7.53
CA ASN A 217 4.24 22.02 8.70
C ASN A 217 3.84 21.15 9.88
N SER A 218 2.53 20.99 10.15
CA SER A 218 2.04 20.12 11.21
C SER A 218 2.44 18.67 10.97
N ILE A 219 2.21 18.16 9.75
CA ILE A 219 2.55 16.77 9.40
C ILE A 219 4.06 16.53 9.55
N PHE A 220 4.91 17.41 9.00
CA PHE A 220 6.35 17.23 9.11
C PHE A 220 6.86 17.31 10.54
N SER A 221 6.33 18.25 11.36
CA SER A 221 6.73 18.38 12.77
C SER A 221 6.44 17.10 13.57
N HIS A 222 5.27 16.48 13.38
CA HIS A 222 4.93 15.23 14.08
C HIS A 222 5.78 14.04 13.59
N LEU A 223 6.02 13.95 12.27
CA LEU A 223 6.89 12.89 11.72
C LEU A 223 8.36 13.01 12.20
N GLU A 224 8.89 14.25 12.33
CA GLU A 224 10.25 14.50 12.85
C GLU A 224 10.37 14.13 14.34
N ASN A 225 9.30 14.26 15.10
CA ASN A 225 9.23 13.88 16.51
C ASN A 225 8.90 12.40 16.73
N ASN A 226 8.72 11.60 15.68
CA ASN A 226 8.26 10.20 15.72
C ASN A 226 6.90 10.03 16.42
N GLU A 227 5.98 10.95 16.20
CA GLU A 227 4.60 10.96 16.72
C GLU A 227 3.60 10.48 15.66
#